data_17a0eb338b3ebade93df295ab5daf83f
#
_entry.id   17a0eb338b3ebade93df295ab5daf83f
#
_cell.length_a   1.000
_cell.length_b   1.000
_cell.length_c   1.000
_cell.angle_alpha   90.00
_cell.angle_beta   90.00
_cell.angle_gamma   90.00
#
_symmetry.space_group_name_H-M   'P 1'
#
loop_
_entity.id
_entity.type
_entity.pdbx_description
1 polymer ?
#
loop_
_entity_poly.entity_id
_entity_poly.type
_entity_poly.pdbx_seq_one_letter_code
_entity_poly.pdbx_strand_id
1 'polypeptide(L)'
;MRRIPLLVSLLLMLQAVDARALTLLTESKVGAFRHDPATGGGSAQISVGRDRALAQLEDPTVCPASASIRIASYPTATNLVTGGPEVALPCERWSRIPGGFLYRDPSGAAGGVRTVRYTTRGLSVDARAPGFEPVVGPVGYVQMWLTVGDTRYLVRLHDFVVNGAETVISRRASHDGAAGEAAFWDTLWGDAERTEDALRYLERAVARNRRDARSHFLLGMQYLNLYGQETRDLNHPSEGAKSLVLKSRAAFDRAVPLLWDGRNGDSRVPGFAAAATYAKGVGFADPALTARGIEELEYATSINTLFNSFDLLAVAPAISNKDPLYARVIDLLDVTFPEVAGYCGTQQEICFNDGMAPHNLEGTFILFGDIYAKGGRTDDARDYYGSALGIGSNSGWDARFVAAVQDRLDHLEERVALYQDDDPSNDPPFVGAGGAGACAYCHRK
;
A
#
# COMPACT_ATOMS: atom_id res chain seq x y z
N MET A 1 -21.24 -23.23 -8.33
CA MET A 1 -20.86 -24.22 -7.30
C MET A 1 -19.36 -24.61 -7.23
N ARG A 2 -18.43 -23.99 -7.98
CA ARG A 2 -16.98 -24.37 -7.95
C ARG A 2 -16.06 -23.36 -7.25
N ARG A 3 -16.58 -22.25 -6.67
CA ARG A 3 -15.77 -21.15 -6.07
C ARG A 3 -15.56 -21.27 -4.56
N ILE A 4 -16.37 -22.03 -3.84
CA ILE A 4 -16.26 -22.22 -2.38
C ILE A 4 -14.89 -22.80 -1.94
N PRO A 5 -14.25 -23.75 -2.66
CA PRO A 5 -12.97 -24.30 -2.22
C PRO A 5 -11.82 -23.28 -2.19
N LEU A 6 -11.84 -22.25 -3.06
CA LEU A 6 -10.77 -21.26 -3.13
C LEU A 6 -10.81 -20.28 -1.94
N LEU A 7 -12.02 -19.84 -1.56
CA LEU A 7 -12.23 -18.97 -0.40
C LEU A 7 -11.91 -19.70 0.92
N VAL A 8 -12.31 -20.95 1.05
CA VAL A 8 -12.00 -21.79 2.22
C VAL A 8 -10.50 -22.09 2.30
N SER A 9 -9.82 -22.33 1.17
CA SER A 9 -8.37 -22.51 1.14
C SER A 9 -7.63 -21.20 1.49
N LEU A 10 -8.12 -20.06 1.06
CA LEU A 10 -7.58 -18.74 1.42
C LEU A 10 -7.75 -18.46 2.93
N LEU A 11 -8.91 -18.75 3.49
CA LEU A 11 -9.21 -18.63 4.93
C LEU A 11 -8.35 -19.55 5.81
N LEU A 12 -8.08 -20.79 5.35
CA LEU A 12 -7.23 -21.73 6.08
C LEU A 12 -5.74 -21.35 6.03
N MET A 13 -5.30 -20.65 4.98
CA MET A 13 -3.93 -20.14 4.87
C MET A 13 -3.68 -18.87 5.72
N LEU A 14 -4.73 -18.14 6.08
CA LEU A 14 -4.66 -16.89 6.88
C LEU A 14 -4.42 -17.11 8.38
N GLN A 15 -4.42 -18.35 8.87
CA GLN A 15 -4.29 -18.64 10.31
C GLN A 15 -2.90 -18.44 10.91
N ALA A 16 -1.89 -18.06 10.12
CA ALA A 16 -0.50 -17.94 10.57
C ALA A 16 0.13 -16.59 10.27
N VAL A 17 -0.64 -15.50 10.28
CA VAL A 17 -0.05 -14.16 10.12
C VAL A 17 0.65 -13.76 11.40
N ASP A 18 1.95 -13.56 11.30
CA ASP A 18 2.84 -13.12 12.37
C ASP A 18 2.40 -11.73 12.88
N ALA A 19 1.79 -11.68 14.07
CA ALA A 19 1.23 -10.49 14.69
C ALA A 19 2.31 -9.50 15.23
N ARG A 20 3.54 -9.55 14.68
CA ARG A 20 4.61 -8.64 15.09
C ARG A 20 4.28 -7.20 14.78
N ALA A 21 4.53 -6.32 15.73
CA ALA A 21 4.31 -4.89 15.55
C ALA A 21 5.17 -4.34 14.41
N LEU A 22 4.55 -3.87 13.32
CA LEU A 22 5.28 -3.22 12.24
C LEU A 22 5.55 -1.76 12.56
N THR A 23 6.79 -1.36 12.36
CA THR A 23 7.29 -0.01 12.57
C THR A 23 7.92 0.53 11.29
N LEU A 24 7.32 1.53 10.68
CA LEU A 24 7.84 2.17 9.47
C LEU A 24 8.96 3.16 9.83
N LEU A 25 10.14 2.99 9.19
CA LEU A 25 11.23 3.95 9.27
C LEU A 25 11.09 4.97 8.14
N THR A 26 10.86 6.23 8.50
CA THR A 26 10.57 7.32 7.55
C THR A 26 11.73 8.30 7.37
N GLU A 27 12.64 8.39 8.35
CA GLU A 27 13.74 9.36 8.32
C GLU A 27 14.73 9.09 7.18
N SER A 28 15.44 10.13 6.80
CA SER A 28 16.50 10.20 5.77
C SER A 28 17.10 8.84 5.37
N LYS A 29 16.46 8.19 4.41
CA LYS A 29 16.82 6.83 3.96
C LYS A 29 17.41 6.87 2.56
N VAL A 30 18.39 6.01 2.31
CA VAL A 30 19.01 5.82 0.99
C VAL A 30 19.38 4.36 0.80
N GLY A 31 19.23 3.87 -0.41
CA GLY A 31 19.65 2.52 -0.81
C GLY A 31 20.43 2.56 -2.11
N ALA A 32 21.46 1.71 -2.19
CA ALA A 32 22.20 1.45 -3.40
C ALA A 32 22.28 -0.06 -3.60
N PHE A 33 21.86 -0.54 -4.76
CA PHE A 33 21.81 -1.94 -5.13
C PHE A 33 22.58 -2.14 -6.41
N ARG A 34 23.37 -3.22 -6.49
CA ARG A 34 24.11 -3.57 -7.71
C ARG A 34 23.92 -5.05 -7.98
N HIS A 35 23.70 -5.37 -9.23
CA HIS A 35 23.68 -6.71 -9.78
C HIS A 35 24.90 -6.92 -10.65
N ASP A 36 25.55 -8.07 -10.49
CA ASP A 36 26.64 -8.51 -11.37
C ASP A 36 26.11 -9.65 -12.24
N PRO A 37 25.80 -9.38 -13.51
CA PRO A 37 25.24 -10.38 -14.40
C PRO A 37 26.22 -11.52 -14.73
N ALA A 38 27.52 -11.30 -14.55
CA ALA A 38 28.53 -12.33 -14.82
C ALA A 38 28.58 -13.40 -13.74
N THR A 39 28.31 -13.04 -12.50
CA THR A 39 28.35 -13.96 -11.34
C THR A 39 26.97 -14.33 -10.81
N GLY A 40 25.90 -13.64 -11.28
CA GLY A 40 24.56 -13.73 -10.73
C GLY A 40 24.45 -13.20 -9.28
N GLY A 41 25.54 -12.65 -8.75
CA GLY A 41 25.60 -12.10 -7.40
C GLY A 41 25.24 -10.62 -7.37
N GLY A 42 25.23 -10.05 -6.15
CA GLY A 42 24.94 -8.65 -6.01
C GLY A 42 25.36 -8.04 -4.68
N SER A 43 25.02 -6.76 -4.53
CA SER A 43 25.22 -6.05 -3.27
C SER A 43 24.06 -5.12 -2.98
N ALA A 44 23.79 -4.92 -1.69
CA ALA A 44 22.85 -3.92 -1.20
C ALA A 44 23.50 -3.12 -0.07
N GLN A 45 23.38 -1.80 -0.15
CA GLN A 45 23.74 -0.90 0.94
C GLN A 45 22.50 -0.04 1.23
N ILE A 46 21.97 -0.14 2.45
CA ILE A 46 20.81 0.61 2.91
C ILE A 46 21.21 1.38 4.14
N SER A 47 20.83 2.64 4.22
CA SER A 47 21.05 3.49 5.38
C SER A 47 19.81 4.32 5.68
N VAL A 48 19.43 4.32 6.95
CA VAL A 48 18.36 5.15 7.52
C VAL A 48 18.99 6.03 8.58
N GLY A 49 18.68 7.31 8.59
CA GLY A 49 19.14 8.25 9.60
C GLY A 49 18.47 8.03 10.95
N ARG A 50 18.64 9.00 11.85
CA ARG A 50 18.01 8.96 13.17
C ARG A 50 16.50 9.01 13.03
N ASP A 51 15.83 7.93 13.39
CA ASP A 51 14.37 7.80 13.37
C ASP A 51 13.84 7.66 14.80
N ARG A 52 12.68 8.28 15.09
CA ARG A 52 12.04 8.18 16.42
C ARG A 52 11.70 6.74 16.78
N ALA A 53 11.38 5.93 15.79
CA ALA A 53 11.06 4.52 15.97
C ALA A 53 12.25 3.68 16.46
N LEU A 54 13.47 4.18 16.32
CA LEU A 54 14.69 3.56 16.84
C LEU A 54 15.05 4.05 18.26
N ALA A 55 14.19 4.78 18.94
CA ALA A 55 14.47 5.29 20.29
C ALA A 55 14.54 4.18 21.34
N GLN A 56 13.78 3.11 21.15
CA GLN A 56 13.80 1.90 21.98
C GLN A 56 14.15 0.71 21.09
N LEU A 57 15.28 0.06 21.40
CA LEU A 57 15.79 -1.05 20.62
C LEU A 57 15.61 -2.36 21.39
N GLU A 58 15.09 -3.37 20.71
CA GLU A 58 15.15 -4.73 21.22
C GLU A 58 16.56 -5.29 21.10
N ASP A 59 16.91 -6.21 22.00
CA ASP A 59 18.26 -6.76 22.12
C ASP A 59 18.42 -8.04 21.29
N PRO A 60 19.07 -7.98 20.12
CA PRO A 60 19.28 -9.14 19.26
C PRO A 60 20.36 -10.10 19.79
N THR A 61 21.07 -9.74 20.87
CA THR A 61 22.13 -10.61 21.46
C THR A 61 21.56 -11.66 22.41
N VAL A 62 20.27 -11.58 22.74
CA VAL A 62 19.60 -12.55 23.61
C VAL A 62 19.17 -13.74 22.78
N CYS A 63 19.82 -14.88 22.93
CA CYS A 63 19.46 -16.13 22.27
C CYS A 63 18.32 -16.86 23.02
N PRO A 64 17.33 -17.46 22.33
CA PRO A 64 17.22 -17.62 20.88
C PRO A 64 16.47 -16.47 20.17
N ALA A 65 16.55 -15.23 20.67
CA ALA A 65 15.92 -14.11 19.99
C ALA A 65 16.37 -14.10 18.52
N SER A 66 15.39 -14.23 17.62
CA SER A 66 15.66 -14.25 16.18
C SER A 66 15.67 -12.82 15.66
N ALA A 67 16.80 -12.37 15.15
CA ALA A 67 16.82 -11.26 14.22
C ALA A 67 16.83 -11.82 12.80
N SER A 68 16.15 -11.17 11.90
CA SER A 68 16.12 -11.52 10.48
C SER A 68 16.04 -10.30 9.60
N ILE A 69 16.44 -10.45 8.34
CA ILE A 69 16.32 -9.41 7.33
C ILE A 69 15.76 -9.98 6.03
N ARG A 70 14.90 -9.23 5.38
CA ARG A 70 14.41 -9.50 4.03
C ARG A 70 14.47 -8.25 3.20
N ILE A 71 14.90 -8.37 1.95
CA ILE A 71 14.87 -7.28 0.97
C ILE A 71 14.05 -7.77 -0.22
N ALA A 72 13.04 -7.00 -0.61
CA ALA A 72 12.21 -7.28 -1.77
C ALA A 72 12.14 -6.08 -2.68
N SER A 73 12.11 -6.32 -3.98
CA SER A 73 11.90 -5.32 -5.00
C SER A 73 10.60 -5.57 -5.75
N TYR A 74 10.05 -4.50 -6.29
CA TYR A 74 8.86 -4.52 -7.12
C TYR A 74 9.25 -4.08 -8.52
N PRO A 75 9.62 -5.03 -9.40
CA PRO A 75 10.00 -4.72 -10.77
C PRO A 75 8.84 -4.10 -11.53
N THR A 76 9.13 -3.10 -12.34
CA THR A 76 8.13 -2.41 -13.15
C THR A 76 7.46 -3.35 -14.17
N ALA A 77 8.25 -4.25 -14.77
CA ALA A 77 7.79 -5.05 -15.89
C ALA A 77 6.85 -6.19 -15.53
N THR A 78 6.95 -6.74 -14.31
CA THR A 78 6.17 -7.93 -13.91
C THR A 78 5.09 -7.62 -12.89
N ASN A 79 5.14 -6.46 -12.25
CA ASN A 79 4.30 -6.08 -11.11
C ASN A 79 4.28 -7.13 -9.96
N LEU A 80 5.11 -8.15 -10.08
CA LEU A 80 5.27 -9.21 -9.09
C LEU A 80 6.45 -8.86 -8.19
N VAL A 81 6.28 -9.11 -6.90
CA VAL A 81 7.38 -8.93 -5.96
C VAL A 81 8.45 -9.97 -6.25
N THR A 82 9.66 -9.48 -6.53
CA THR A 82 10.85 -10.30 -6.47
C THR A 82 11.57 -9.98 -5.17
N GLY A 83 11.69 -10.96 -4.31
CA GLY A 83 12.37 -10.77 -3.04
C GLY A 83 13.15 -12.01 -2.67
N GLY A 84 14.34 -11.79 -2.16
CA GLY A 84 15.10 -12.82 -1.52
C GLY A 84 14.35 -13.44 -0.33
N PRO A 85 14.76 -14.63 0.09
CA PRO A 85 14.25 -15.26 1.31
C PRO A 85 14.51 -14.37 2.53
N GLU A 86 13.76 -14.59 3.58
CA GLU A 86 14.10 -14.03 4.87
C GLU A 86 15.40 -14.67 5.37
N VAL A 87 16.38 -13.84 5.69
CA VAL A 87 17.71 -14.25 6.12
C VAL A 87 17.79 -14.13 7.63
N ALA A 88 17.97 -15.25 8.31
CA ALA A 88 18.22 -15.25 9.75
C ALA A 88 19.59 -14.62 10.07
N LEU A 89 19.63 -13.79 11.09
CA LEU A 89 20.84 -13.14 11.63
C LEU A 89 21.14 -13.74 13.00
N PRO A 90 22.02 -14.75 13.09
CA PRO A 90 22.29 -15.48 14.33
C PRO A 90 22.70 -14.57 15.49
N CYS A 91 22.14 -14.80 16.68
CA CYS A 91 22.32 -13.96 17.86
C CYS A 91 23.78 -13.89 18.32
N GLU A 92 24.57 -14.94 18.13
CA GLU A 92 26.00 -15.02 18.50
C GLU A 92 26.90 -14.12 17.64
N ARG A 93 26.38 -13.61 16.50
CA ARG A 93 27.10 -12.67 15.63
C ARG A 93 26.80 -11.20 15.92
N TRP A 94 25.90 -10.95 16.87
CA TRP A 94 25.62 -9.63 17.35
C TRP A 94 26.50 -9.24 18.52
N SER A 95 26.88 -7.98 18.58
CA SER A 95 27.62 -7.38 19.68
C SER A 95 27.02 -6.05 20.08
N ARG A 96 27.07 -5.73 21.37
CA ARG A 96 26.65 -4.42 21.87
C ARG A 96 27.68 -3.37 21.48
N ILE A 97 27.22 -2.22 21.03
CA ILE A 97 28.03 -1.04 20.73
C ILE A 97 27.39 0.19 21.39
N PRO A 98 28.09 1.33 21.50
CA PRO A 98 27.48 2.55 22.00
C PRO A 98 26.20 2.94 21.24
N GLY A 99 25.07 2.96 21.96
CA GLY A 99 23.77 3.33 21.44
C GLY A 99 23.04 2.25 20.63
N GLY A 100 23.47 0.97 20.69
CA GLY A 100 22.78 -0.12 20.03
C GLY A 100 23.58 -1.38 19.80
N PHE A 101 23.44 -1.96 18.62
CA PHE A 101 23.94 -3.31 18.29
C PHE A 101 24.59 -3.34 16.91
N LEU A 102 25.53 -4.26 16.74
CA LEU A 102 26.26 -4.50 15.52
C LEU A 102 26.31 -6.00 15.21
N TYR A 103 25.73 -6.40 14.10
CA TYR A 103 25.89 -7.70 13.48
C TYR A 103 27.11 -7.70 12.57
N ARG A 104 27.93 -8.77 12.64
CA ARG A 104 29.07 -8.97 11.73
C ARG A 104 29.14 -10.41 11.26
N ASP A 105 29.15 -10.58 9.95
CA ASP A 105 29.45 -11.84 9.26
C ASP A 105 30.35 -11.56 8.04
N PRO A 106 31.67 -11.48 8.22
CA PRO A 106 32.60 -11.18 7.11
C PRO A 106 32.50 -12.17 5.96
N SER A 107 32.09 -13.42 6.25
CA SER A 107 31.92 -14.46 5.24
C SER A 107 30.65 -14.28 4.40
N GLY A 108 29.64 -13.57 4.93
CA GLY A 108 28.32 -13.47 4.32
C GLY A 108 27.57 -14.81 4.29
N ALA A 109 27.91 -15.75 5.18
CA ALA A 109 27.28 -17.08 5.23
C ALA A 109 25.77 -17.00 5.50
N ALA A 110 25.31 -15.96 6.23
CA ALA A 110 23.92 -15.66 6.40
C ALA A 110 23.39 -14.87 5.16
N GLY A 111 23.04 -15.56 4.09
CA GLY A 111 22.42 -15.00 2.89
C GLY A 111 23.10 -13.76 2.30
N GLY A 112 24.44 -13.64 2.48
CA GLY A 112 25.21 -12.51 2.00
C GLY A 112 25.24 -11.28 2.90
N VAL A 113 24.48 -11.25 3.98
CA VAL A 113 24.46 -10.12 4.92
C VAL A 113 25.77 -10.09 5.72
N ARG A 114 26.55 -9.03 5.56
CA ARG A 114 27.86 -8.88 6.20
C ARG A 114 27.81 -8.02 7.45
N THR A 115 27.00 -6.97 7.43
CA THR A 115 26.94 -6.02 8.53
C THR A 115 25.55 -5.46 8.66
N VAL A 116 25.01 -5.45 9.88
CA VAL A 116 23.84 -4.65 10.26
C VAL A 116 24.20 -3.81 11.47
N ARG A 117 24.12 -2.50 11.33
CA ARG A 117 24.27 -1.59 12.46
C ARG A 117 22.88 -1.06 12.82
N TYR A 118 22.41 -1.41 14.01
CA TYR A 118 21.09 -1.12 14.53
C TYR A 118 21.22 -0.30 15.80
N THR A 119 20.97 1.00 15.72
CA THR A 119 21.25 1.95 16.81
C THR A 119 20.15 2.99 16.93
N THR A 120 20.07 3.67 18.07
CA THR A 120 19.19 4.83 18.27
C THR A 120 19.53 6.01 17.36
N ARG A 121 20.65 5.97 16.64
CA ARG A 121 21.07 6.99 15.68
C ARG A 121 20.79 6.63 14.23
N GLY A 122 20.33 5.41 13.96
CA GLY A 122 20.00 4.94 12.63
C GLY A 122 20.23 3.46 12.44
N LEU A 123 19.82 3.00 11.25
CA LEU A 123 19.98 1.64 10.77
C LEU A 123 20.86 1.65 9.53
N SER A 124 21.84 0.75 9.44
CA SER A 124 22.54 0.51 8.18
C SER A 124 22.73 -0.97 7.93
N VAL A 125 22.61 -1.36 6.67
CA VAL A 125 22.79 -2.74 6.20
C VAL A 125 23.79 -2.73 5.06
N ASP A 126 24.74 -3.65 5.10
CA ASP A 126 25.62 -3.99 3.98
C ASP A 126 25.49 -5.50 3.74
N ALA A 127 25.09 -5.84 2.51
CA ALA A 127 24.97 -7.22 2.06
C ALA A 127 25.74 -7.38 0.75
N ARG A 128 26.49 -8.46 0.64
CA ARG A 128 27.26 -8.80 -0.56
C ARG A 128 27.64 -10.26 -0.53
N ALA A 129 27.19 -11.05 -1.48
CA ALA A 129 27.68 -12.40 -1.70
C ALA A 129 27.24 -12.94 -3.06
N PRO A 130 27.88 -14.05 -3.54
CA PRO A 130 27.36 -14.79 -4.69
C PRO A 130 25.95 -15.37 -4.49
N GLY A 131 25.50 -15.56 -3.24
CA GLY A 131 24.14 -16.04 -2.91
C GLY A 131 23.17 -14.95 -2.47
N PHE A 132 23.55 -13.68 -2.50
CA PHE A 132 22.63 -12.58 -2.25
C PHE A 132 21.85 -12.30 -3.53
N GLU A 133 20.54 -12.53 -3.49
CA GLU A 133 19.67 -12.16 -4.62
C GLU A 133 19.59 -10.63 -4.70
N PRO A 134 20.21 -10.03 -5.73
CA PRO A 134 20.24 -8.58 -5.83
C PRO A 134 18.87 -8.05 -6.24
N VAL A 135 18.63 -6.80 -5.85
CA VAL A 135 17.57 -6.02 -6.45
C VAL A 135 17.94 -5.77 -7.91
N VAL A 136 17.19 -6.35 -8.82
CA VAL A 136 17.37 -6.18 -10.28
C VAL A 136 16.36 -5.13 -10.73
N GLY A 137 16.86 -4.03 -11.29
CA GLY A 137 16.02 -2.95 -11.84
C GLY A 137 15.67 -3.14 -13.32
N PRO A 138 14.82 -2.28 -13.86
CA PRO A 138 14.18 -1.15 -13.18
C PRO A 138 13.09 -1.59 -12.21
N VAL A 139 12.98 -0.86 -11.09
CA VAL A 139 12.03 -1.14 -10.01
C VAL A 139 11.11 0.05 -9.75
N GLY A 140 9.89 -0.20 -9.29
CA GLY A 140 8.98 0.82 -8.79
C GLY A 140 9.35 1.25 -7.39
N TYR A 141 9.66 0.30 -6.52
CA TYR A 141 10.13 0.53 -5.16
C TYR A 141 10.87 -0.68 -4.61
N VAL A 142 11.61 -0.47 -3.52
CA VAL A 142 12.30 -1.52 -2.76
C VAL A 142 11.85 -1.46 -1.30
N GLN A 143 11.60 -2.61 -0.72
CA GLN A 143 11.31 -2.75 0.71
C GLN A 143 12.39 -3.57 1.39
N MET A 144 12.74 -3.17 2.61
CA MET A 144 13.56 -3.98 3.51
C MET A 144 12.84 -4.11 4.84
N TRP A 145 12.73 -5.31 5.32
CA TRP A 145 12.29 -5.62 6.68
C TRP A 145 13.49 -6.05 7.51
N LEU A 146 13.63 -5.47 8.68
CA LEU A 146 14.51 -5.97 9.74
C LEU A 146 13.61 -6.37 10.92
N THR A 147 13.63 -7.63 11.29
CA THR A 147 12.93 -8.14 12.46
C THR A 147 13.94 -8.32 13.59
N VAL A 148 13.61 -7.83 14.78
CA VAL A 148 14.38 -8.06 16.01
C VAL A 148 13.38 -8.33 17.12
N GLY A 149 13.41 -9.53 17.70
CA GLY A 149 12.40 -9.96 18.68
C GLY A 149 10.98 -9.86 18.11
N ASP A 150 10.14 -9.09 18.78
CA ASP A 150 8.73 -8.88 18.40
C ASP A 150 8.51 -7.65 17.52
N THR A 151 9.54 -6.87 17.24
CA THR A 151 9.47 -5.67 16.42
C THR A 151 9.97 -5.91 15.00
N ARG A 152 9.17 -5.49 14.02
CA ARG A 152 9.51 -5.53 12.60
C ARG A 152 9.64 -4.10 12.06
N TYR A 153 10.83 -3.73 11.64
CA TYR A 153 11.12 -2.43 11.03
C TYR A 153 11.01 -2.53 9.53
N LEU A 154 10.27 -1.59 8.92
CA LEU A 154 10.11 -1.49 7.47
C LEU A 154 10.78 -0.23 6.94
N VAL A 155 11.66 -0.42 5.95
CA VAL A 155 12.24 0.64 5.13
C VAL A 155 11.67 0.53 3.72
N ARG A 156 11.07 1.60 3.21
CA ARG A 156 10.62 1.72 1.83
C ARG A 156 11.46 2.74 1.09
N LEU A 157 12.00 2.37 -0.05
CA LEU A 157 12.80 3.22 -0.93
C LEU A 157 12.04 3.45 -2.23
N HIS A 158 11.85 4.71 -2.54
CA HIS A 158 11.18 5.21 -3.75
C HIS A 158 12.07 6.29 -4.37
N ASP A 159 11.66 6.84 -5.52
CA ASP A 159 12.34 7.96 -6.18
C ASP A 159 13.83 7.65 -6.42
N PHE A 160 14.10 6.89 -7.46
CA PHE A 160 15.45 6.45 -7.80
C PHE A 160 16.14 7.45 -8.72
N VAL A 161 17.39 7.81 -8.39
CA VAL A 161 18.26 8.64 -9.23
C VAL A 161 18.96 7.81 -10.31
N VAL A 162 19.11 6.50 -10.04
CA VAL A 162 19.54 5.48 -11.00
C VAL A 162 18.57 4.32 -10.85
N ASN A 163 17.98 3.90 -11.95
CA ASN A 163 17.01 2.79 -11.97
C ASN A 163 17.23 1.95 -13.24
N GLY A 164 18.36 1.29 -13.29
CA GLY A 164 18.77 0.44 -14.41
C GLY A 164 18.87 -1.03 -14.03
N ALA A 165 19.07 -1.90 -15.02
CA ALA A 165 19.12 -3.35 -14.85
C ALA A 165 20.19 -3.80 -13.85
N GLU A 166 21.35 -3.15 -13.85
CA GLU A 166 22.49 -3.55 -13.01
C GLU A 166 22.65 -2.68 -11.77
N THR A 167 22.05 -1.50 -11.74
CA THR A 167 22.24 -0.54 -10.64
C THR A 167 20.94 0.20 -10.34
N VAL A 168 20.57 0.20 -9.07
CA VAL A 168 19.43 0.96 -8.54
C VAL A 168 19.92 1.80 -7.37
N ILE A 169 19.71 3.12 -7.41
CA ILE A 169 20.11 4.05 -6.33
C ILE A 169 18.94 4.95 -6.03
N SER A 170 18.45 4.90 -4.79
CA SER A 170 17.36 5.78 -4.34
C SER A 170 17.86 7.20 -4.03
N ARG A 171 17.00 8.18 -4.24
CA ARG A 171 17.22 9.55 -3.76
C ARG A 171 17.03 9.60 -2.24
N ARG A 172 17.84 10.40 -1.57
CA ARG A 172 17.65 10.68 -0.15
C ARG A 172 16.45 11.63 0.03
N ALA A 173 15.49 11.25 0.88
CA ALA A 173 14.40 12.14 1.24
C ALA A 173 14.93 13.41 1.96
N SER A 174 14.28 14.54 1.72
CA SER A 174 14.51 15.76 2.51
C SER A 174 13.94 15.57 3.93
N HIS A 175 14.39 16.41 4.88
CA HIS A 175 13.84 16.36 6.24
C HIS A 175 12.32 16.61 6.26
N ASP A 176 11.84 17.62 5.53
CA ASP A 176 10.40 17.89 5.43
C ASP A 176 9.66 16.76 4.71
N GLY A 177 10.24 16.17 3.65
CA GLY A 177 9.65 15.00 2.96
C GLY A 177 9.52 13.79 3.88
N ALA A 178 10.56 13.49 4.67
CA ALA A 178 10.53 12.39 5.63
C ALA A 178 9.50 12.63 6.76
N ALA A 179 9.45 13.83 7.32
CA ALA A 179 8.47 14.22 8.34
C ALA A 179 7.03 14.18 7.78
N GLY A 180 6.86 14.62 6.54
CA GLY A 180 5.57 14.57 5.85
C GLY A 180 5.11 13.13 5.58
N GLU A 181 6.01 12.24 5.15
CA GLU A 181 5.71 10.82 4.96
C GLU A 181 5.30 10.17 6.30
N ALA A 182 6.02 10.45 7.39
CA ALA A 182 5.67 9.95 8.71
C ALA A 182 4.27 10.39 9.15
N ALA A 183 3.98 11.69 9.05
CA ALA A 183 2.68 12.22 9.42
C ALA A 183 1.55 11.71 8.52
N PHE A 184 1.80 11.52 7.23
CA PHE A 184 0.86 10.92 6.29
C PHE A 184 0.43 9.51 6.73
N TRP A 185 1.39 8.66 7.08
CA TRP A 185 1.09 7.30 7.53
C TRP A 185 0.41 7.30 8.90
N ASP A 186 0.86 8.15 9.85
CA ASP A 186 0.18 8.32 11.14
C ASP A 186 -1.31 8.67 10.92
N THR A 187 -1.62 9.57 9.98
CA THR A 187 -3.01 9.93 9.63
C THR A 187 -3.80 8.73 9.11
N LEU A 188 -3.24 7.95 8.18
CA LEU A 188 -3.92 6.76 7.65
C LEU A 188 -4.13 5.70 8.72
N TRP A 189 -3.19 5.57 9.66
CA TRP A 189 -3.30 4.63 10.79
C TRP A 189 -4.27 5.08 11.89
N GLY A 190 -4.87 6.25 11.75
CA GLY A 190 -5.97 6.72 12.59
C GLY A 190 -5.68 7.93 13.47
N ASP A 191 -4.46 8.48 13.42
CA ASP A 191 -4.10 9.73 14.11
C ASP A 191 -4.49 10.94 13.24
N ALA A 192 -5.77 11.32 13.30
CA ALA A 192 -6.31 12.42 12.51
C ALA A 192 -5.65 13.78 12.83
N GLU A 193 -5.07 13.95 14.04
CA GLU A 193 -4.41 15.19 14.44
C GLU A 193 -3.13 15.44 13.62
N ARG A 194 -2.56 14.39 13.03
CA ARG A 194 -1.38 14.48 12.16
C ARG A 194 -1.67 14.97 10.74
N THR A 195 -2.94 15.14 10.37
CA THR A 195 -3.35 15.57 9.01
C THR A 195 -2.75 16.92 8.61
N GLU A 196 -2.84 17.91 9.48
CA GLU A 196 -2.27 19.24 9.22
C GLU A 196 -0.75 19.21 9.15
N ASP A 197 -0.11 18.41 9.98
CA ASP A 197 1.33 18.18 9.93
C ASP A 197 1.76 17.56 8.61
N ALA A 198 1.05 16.53 8.13
CA ALA A 198 1.32 15.87 6.86
C ALA A 198 1.28 16.89 5.71
N LEU A 199 0.20 17.66 5.60
CA LEU A 199 0.06 18.71 4.59
C LEU A 199 1.20 19.73 4.68
N ARG A 200 1.42 20.31 5.86
CA ARG A 200 2.43 21.34 6.08
C ARG A 200 3.83 20.89 5.67
N TYR A 201 4.24 19.67 6.08
CA TYR A 201 5.57 19.18 5.76
C TYR A 201 5.71 18.80 4.29
N LEU A 202 4.71 18.14 3.69
CA LEU A 202 4.73 17.78 2.28
C LEU A 202 4.72 19.02 1.37
N GLU A 203 3.88 20.02 1.67
CA GLU A 203 3.86 21.30 0.94
C GLU A 203 5.21 22.02 1.02
N ARG A 204 5.85 22.03 2.19
CA ARG A 204 7.19 22.60 2.34
C ARG A 204 8.26 21.83 1.58
N ALA A 205 8.17 20.50 1.57
CA ALA A 205 9.10 19.65 0.83
C ALA A 205 9.04 19.96 -0.67
N VAL A 206 7.84 19.98 -1.27
CA VAL A 206 7.67 20.28 -2.70
C VAL A 206 7.97 21.74 -3.06
N ALA A 207 7.73 22.69 -2.14
CA ALA A 207 8.08 24.10 -2.34
C ALA A 207 9.61 24.29 -2.40
N ARG A 208 10.36 23.58 -1.55
CA ARG A 208 11.83 23.62 -1.51
C ARG A 208 12.47 22.84 -2.65
N ASN A 209 11.90 21.72 -3.02
CA ASN A 209 12.39 20.87 -4.09
C ASN A 209 11.25 20.40 -5.00
N ARG A 210 11.06 21.10 -6.12
CA ARG A 210 10.03 20.78 -7.12
C ARG A 210 10.22 19.41 -7.79
N ARG A 211 11.36 18.75 -7.56
CA ARG A 211 11.65 17.38 -8.03
C ARG A 211 11.58 16.34 -6.91
N ASP A 212 11.01 16.69 -5.76
CA ASP A 212 10.72 15.73 -4.70
C ASP A 212 9.47 14.92 -5.09
N ALA A 213 9.70 13.92 -5.92
CA ALA A 213 8.66 13.11 -6.54
C ALA A 213 7.79 12.41 -5.50
N ARG A 214 8.41 11.87 -4.44
CA ARG A 214 7.71 11.17 -3.37
C ARG A 214 6.80 12.10 -2.59
N SER A 215 7.28 13.29 -2.24
CA SER A 215 6.46 14.29 -1.53
C SER A 215 5.29 14.78 -2.39
N HIS A 216 5.46 14.96 -3.69
CA HIS A 216 4.34 15.25 -4.60
C HIS A 216 3.30 14.13 -4.62
N PHE A 217 3.73 12.88 -4.69
CA PHE A 217 2.84 11.73 -4.69
C PHE A 217 2.03 11.65 -3.38
N LEU A 218 2.70 11.72 -2.23
CA LEU A 218 2.04 11.67 -0.92
C LEU A 218 1.10 12.86 -0.70
N LEU A 219 1.47 14.04 -1.20
CA LEU A 219 0.61 15.22 -1.14
C LEU A 219 -0.67 15.01 -1.97
N GLY A 220 -0.55 14.43 -3.18
CA GLY A 220 -1.68 14.04 -3.99
C GLY A 220 -2.61 13.05 -3.29
N MET A 221 -2.03 12.02 -2.67
CA MET A 221 -2.76 11.03 -1.87
C MET A 221 -3.46 11.66 -0.66
N GLN A 222 -2.79 12.56 0.07
CA GLN A 222 -3.37 13.22 1.24
C GLN A 222 -4.58 14.09 0.86
N TYR A 223 -4.49 14.85 -0.22
CA TYR A 223 -5.62 15.64 -0.71
C TYR A 223 -6.75 14.75 -1.22
N LEU A 224 -6.44 13.61 -1.87
CA LEU A 224 -7.47 12.66 -2.33
C LEU A 224 -8.18 11.99 -1.15
N ASN A 225 -7.43 11.63 -0.10
CA ASN A 225 -8.00 11.09 1.14
C ASN A 225 -8.93 12.10 1.82
N LEU A 226 -8.53 13.37 1.93
CA LEU A 226 -9.36 14.43 2.49
C LEU A 226 -10.61 14.69 1.62
N TYR A 227 -10.47 14.67 0.30
CA TYR A 227 -11.61 14.74 -0.62
C TYR A 227 -12.63 13.63 -0.31
N GLY A 228 -12.19 12.38 -0.18
CA GLY A 228 -13.07 11.28 0.17
C GLY A 228 -13.72 11.43 1.56
N GLN A 229 -13.03 12.05 2.52
CA GLN A 229 -13.60 12.31 3.85
C GLN A 229 -14.66 13.41 3.85
N GLU A 230 -14.47 14.47 3.04
CA GLU A 230 -15.41 15.59 2.95
C GLU A 230 -16.60 15.32 2.01
N THR A 231 -16.46 14.33 1.10
CA THR A 231 -17.45 14.06 0.07
C THR A 231 -18.38 12.95 0.51
N ARG A 232 -19.63 13.29 0.86
CA ARG A 232 -20.69 12.31 1.16
C ARG A 232 -21.40 11.82 -0.11
N ASP A 233 -21.57 12.71 -1.05
CA ASP A 233 -22.13 12.46 -2.37
C ASP A 233 -21.09 12.84 -3.42
N LEU A 234 -20.58 11.86 -4.13
CA LEU A 234 -19.54 12.05 -5.15
C LEU A 234 -20.02 12.92 -6.32
N ASN A 235 -21.31 12.93 -6.59
CA ASN A 235 -21.90 13.71 -7.68
C ASN A 235 -22.11 15.18 -7.29
N HIS A 236 -22.20 15.49 -5.99
CA HIS A 236 -22.44 16.84 -5.48
C HIS A 236 -21.46 17.22 -4.37
N PRO A 237 -20.15 17.25 -4.62
CA PRO A 237 -19.17 17.60 -3.62
C PRO A 237 -19.23 19.08 -3.25
N SER A 238 -18.90 19.41 -2.01
CA SER A 238 -18.76 20.78 -1.53
C SER A 238 -17.67 21.53 -2.30
N GLU A 239 -17.69 22.88 -2.26
CA GLU A 239 -16.60 23.68 -2.84
C GLU A 239 -15.23 23.40 -2.16
N GLY A 240 -15.23 23.05 -0.86
CA GLY A 240 -14.05 22.58 -0.15
C GLY A 240 -13.51 21.29 -0.76
N ALA A 241 -14.36 20.30 -0.93
CA ALA A 241 -14.02 19.03 -1.57
C ALA A 241 -13.51 19.23 -3.01
N LYS A 242 -14.17 20.08 -3.81
CA LYS A 242 -13.70 20.45 -5.16
C LYS A 242 -12.29 21.02 -5.15
N SER A 243 -11.99 21.90 -4.18
CA SER A 243 -10.63 22.45 -4.01
C SER A 243 -9.60 21.35 -3.71
N LEU A 244 -9.95 20.36 -2.89
CA LEU A 244 -9.07 19.26 -2.54
C LEU A 244 -8.73 18.38 -3.74
N VAL A 245 -9.72 18.02 -4.57
CA VAL A 245 -9.45 17.20 -5.77
C VAL A 245 -8.62 17.94 -6.81
N LEU A 246 -8.78 19.26 -6.93
CA LEU A 246 -7.90 20.08 -7.79
C LEU A 246 -6.46 20.07 -7.31
N LYS A 247 -6.24 20.23 -6.00
CA LYS A 247 -4.90 20.16 -5.38
C LYS A 247 -4.29 18.76 -5.53
N SER A 248 -5.09 17.72 -5.32
CA SER A 248 -4.67 16.32 -5.51
C SER A 248 -4.18 16.11 -6.94
N ARG A 249 -4.99 16.46 -7.93
CA ARG A 249 -4.62 16.31 -9.35
C ARG A 249 -3.33 17.10 -9.67
N ALA A 250 -3.22 18.34 -9.23
CA ALA A 250 -2.03 19.16 -9.47
C ALA A 250 -0.76 18.56 -8.86
N ALA A 251 -0.87 17.89 -7.72
CA ALA A 251 0.26 17.18 -7.10
C ALA A 251 0.64 15.92 -7.90
N PHE A 252 -0.35 15.13 -8.37
CA PHE A 252 -0.09 13.98 -9.24
C PHE A 252 0.47 14.37 -10.60
N ASP A 253 0.06 15.50 -11.21
CA ASP A 253 0.63 16.02 -12.45
C ASP A 253 2.14 16.28 -12.33
N ARG A 254 2.63 16.55 -11.12
CA ARG A 254 4.06 16.68 -10.82
C ARG A 254 4.73 15.35 -10.48
N ALA A 255 4.02 14.46 -9.78
CA ALA A 255 4.57 13.16 -9.35
C ALA A 255 4.74 12.18 -10.51
N VAL A 256 3.72 12.05 -11.39
CA VAL A 256 3.70 11.06 -12.46
C VAL A 256 4.96 11.10 -13.31
N PRO A 257 5.35 12.23 -13.95
CA PRO A 257 6.51 12.23 -14.85
C PRO A 257 7.85 12.05 -14.12
N LEU A 258 7.86 12.13 -12.79
CA LEU A 258 9.06 11.92 -11.98
C LEU A 258 9.19 10.48 -11.47
N LEU A 259 8.06 9.78 -11.28
CA LEU A 259 7.99 8.42 -10.73
C LEU A 259 7.67 7.36 -11.78
N TRP A 260 7.10 7.74 -12.92
CA TRP A 260 6.68 6.84 -14.00
C TRP A 260 6.98 7.47 -15.36
N ASP A 261 7.78 6.82 -16.19
CA ASP A 261 8.17 7.31 -17.53
C ASP A 261 7.37 6.66 -18.68
N GLY A 262 6.30 5.92 -18.33
CA GLY A 262 5.48 5.16 -19.29
C GLY A 262 5.90 3.69 -19.43
N ARG A 263 7.07 3.31 -18.89
CA ARG A 263 7.59 1.93 -18.91
C ARG A 263 8.29 1.53 -17.62
N ASN A 264 8.95 2.48 -16.97
CA ASN A 264 9.76 2.24 -15.78
C ASN A 264 9.29 3.14 -14.62
N GLY A 265 9.53 2.67 -13.41
CA GLY A 265 9.19 3.39 -12.19
C GLY A 265 8.04 2.76 -11.42
N ASP A 266 7.37 3.56 -10.60
CA ASP A 266 6.26 3.08 -9.76
C ASP A 266 4.95 3.04 -10.56
N SER A 267 4.59 1.86 -11.04
CA SER A 267 3.39 1.62 -11.86
C SER A 267 2.06 1.82 -11.14
N ARG A 268 2.06 2.08 -9.82
CA ARG A 268 0.85 2.42 -9.05
C ARG A 268 0.47 3.89 -9.19
N VAL A 269 1.45 4.74 -9.44
CA VAL A 269 1.26 6.20 -9.51
C VAL A 269 0.24 6.62 -10.57
N PRO A 270 0.22 6.04 -11.79
CA PRO A 270 -0.83 6.30 -12.78
C PRO A 270 -2.24 6.03 -12.28
N GLY A 271 -2.46 4.95 -11.50
CA GLY A 271 -3.79 4.61 -10.96
C GLY A 271 -4.34 5.69 -10.06
N PHE A 272 -3.58 6.13 -9.06
CA PHE A 272 -4.01 7.24 -8.18
C PHE A 272 -4.22 8.55 -8.92
N ALA A 273 -3.38 8.86 -9.92
CA ALA A 273 -3.55 10.05 -10.74
C ALA A 273 -4.84 9.99 -11.57
N ALA A 274 -5.15 8.81 -12.12
CA ALA A 274 -6.38 8.56 -12.87
C ALA A 274 -7.62 8.65 -11.96
N ALA A 275 -7.57 8.10 -10.75
CA ALA A 275 -8.63 8.24 -9.76
C ALA A 275 -8.90 9.72 -9.42
N ALA A 276 -7.87 10.54 -9.29
CA ALA A 276 -8.04 11.99 -9.10
C ALA A 276 -8.63 12.70 -10.34
N THR A 277 -8.31 12.23 -11.57
CA THR A 277 -8.94 12.75 -12.80
C THR A 277 -10.43 12.42 -12.82
N TYR A 278 -10.77 11.17 -12.53
CA TYR A 278 -12.15 10.70 -12.47
C TYR A 278 -12.95 11.47 -11.40
N ALA A 279 -12.45 11.53 -10.18
CA ALA A 279 -13.09 12.26 -9.08
C ALA A 279 -13.33 13.76 -9.42
N LYS A 280 -12.36 14.38 -10.11
CA LYS A 280 -12.51 15.75 -10.62
C LYS A 280 -13.61 15.83 -11.67
N GLY A 281 -13.65 14.91 -12.64
CA GLY A 281 -14.67 14.88 -13.69
C GLY A 281 -16.08 14.79 -13.11
N VAL A 282 -16.30 13.84 -12.20
CA VAL A 282 -17.58 13.65 -11.49
C VAL A 282 -17.93 14.89 -10.67
N GLY A 283 -17.02 15.36 -9.82
CA GLY A 283 -17.27 16.47 -8.90
C GLY A 283 -17.54 17.82 -9.57
N PHE A 284 -17.08 18.00 -10.82
CA PHE A 284 -17.36 19.21 -11.63
C PHE A 284 -18.43 18.99 -12.68
N ALA A 285 -19.08 17.83 -12.69
CA ALA A 285 -20.06 17.44 -13.70
C ALA A 285 -19.52 17.64 -15.14
N ASP A 286 -18.25 17.27 -15.37
CA ASP A 286 -17.55 17.33 -16.65
C ASP A 286 -17.49 15.92 -17.28
N PRO A 287 -18.41 15.59 -18.23
CA PRO A 287 -18.46 14.25 -18.82
C PRO A 287 -17.19 13.88 -19.61
N ALA A 288 -16.55 14.87 -20.25
CA ALA A 288 -15.34 14.61 -21.03
C ALA A 288 -14.16 14.25 -20.10
N LEU A 289 -14.04 14.96 -18.97
CA LEU A 289 -13.02 14.67 -17.97
C LEU A 289 -13.30 13.36 -17.23
N THR A 290 -14.58 13.04 -16.98
CA THR A 290 -15.01 11.75 -16.40
C THR A 290 -14.62 10.60 -17.33
N ALA A 291 -14.95 10.67 -18.62
CA ALA A 291 -14.57 9.66 -19.61
C ALA A 291 -13.05 9.47 -19.69
N ARG A 292 -12.31 10.59 -19.73
CA ARG A 292 -10.85 10.56 -19.69
C ARG A 292 -10.31 9.87 -18.43
N GLY A 293 -10.90 10.15 -17.26
CA GLY A 293 -10.52 9.52 -16.00
C GLY A 293 -10.68 7.99 -16.05
N ILE A 294 -11.78 7.51 -16.69
CA ILE A 294 -12.02 6.09 -16.91
C ILE A 294 -10.96 5.48 -17.83
N GLU A 295 -10.65 6.13 -18.96
CA GLU A 295 -9.60 5.68 -19.89
C GLU A 295 -8.22 5.60 -19.20
N GLU A 296 -7.88 6.60 -18.37
CA GLU A 296 -6.64 6.62 -17.58
C GLU A 296 -6.62 5.48 -16.54
N LEU A 297 -7.76 5.16 -15.89
CA LEU A 297 -7.89 4.04 -14.94
C LEU A 297 -7.73 2.68 -15.63
N GLU A 298 -8.34 2.49 -16.80
CA GLU A 298 -8.19 1.29 -17.60
C GLU A 298 -6.76 1.09 -18.05
N TYR A 299 -6.11 2.14 -18.53
CA TYR A 299 -4.69 2.10 -18.86
C TYR A 299 -3.84 1.74 -17.65
N ALA A 300 -4.06 2.38 -16.49
CA ALA A 300 -3.34 2.08 -15.27
C ALA A 300 -3.54 0.62 -14.83
N THR A 301 -4.76 0.10 -14.93
CA THR A 301 -5.08 -1.31 -14.63
C THR A 301 -4.33 -2.25 -15.57
N SER A 302 -4.18 -1.92 -16.86
CA SER A 302 -3.43 -2.72 -17.82
C SER A 302 -1.92 -2.75 -17.53
N ILE A 303 -1.37 -1.72 -16.87
CA ILE A 303 0.04 -1.67 -16.48
C ILE A 303 0.29 -2.49 -15.21
N ASN A 304 -0.60 -2.37 -14.21
CA ASN A 304 -0.49 -3.02 -12.92
C ASN A 304 -1.86 -3.50 -12.45
N THR A 305 -2.27 -4.64 -12.97
CA THR A 305 -3.59 -5.22 -12.66
C THR A 305 -3.74 -5.51 -11.18
N LEU A 306 -2.69 -6.01 -10.53
CA LEU A 306 -2.72 -6.37 -9.10
C LEU A 306 -3.09 -5.17 -8.21
N PHE A 307 -2.55 -4.00 -8.50
CA PHE A 307 -2.72 -2.82 -7.64
C PHE A 307 -3.76 -1.84 -8.18
N ASN A 308 -3.66 -1.47 -9.46
CA ASN A 308 -4.49 -0.40 -10.01
C ASN A 308 -5.94 -0.84 -10.31
N SER A 309 -6.25 -2.15 -10.26
CA SER A 309 -7.64 -2.59 -10.31
C SER A 309 -8.47 -2.02 -9.17
N PHE A 310 -7.89 -1.82 -7.98
CA PHE A 310 -8.58 -1.18 -6.86
C PHE A 310 -8.99 0.26 -7.18
N ASP A 311 -8.18 1.00 -7.92
CA ASP A 311 -8.54 2.37 -8.35
C ASP A 311 -9.71 2.36 -9.34
N LEU A 312 -9.77 1.36 -10.24
CA LEU A 312 -10.92 1.20 -11.15
C LEU A 312 -12.18 0.74 -10.41
N LEU A 313 -12.07 -0.14 -9.42
CA LEU A 313 -13.20 -0.55 -8.58
C LEU A 313 -13.80 0.63 -7.79
N ALA A 314 -13.00 1.64 -7.47
CA ALA A 314 -13.44 2.83 -6.77
C ALA A 314 -14.44 3.70 -7.57
N VAL A 315 -14.68 3.43 -8.86
CA VAL A 315 -15.73 4.11 -9.64
C VAL A 315 -17.13 3.56 -9.34
N ALA A 316 -17.25 2.31 -8.86
CA ALA A 316 -18.53 1.64 -8.65
C ALA A 316 -19.55 2.42 -7.80
N PRO A 317 -19.16 3.15 -6.73
CA PRO A 317 -20.08 3.97 -5.96
C PRO A 317 -20.78 5.05 -6.77
N ALA A 318 -20.11 5.63 -7.77
CA ALA A 318 -20.56 6.83 -8.48
C ALA A 318 -21.33 6.53 -9.79
N ILE A 319 -21.32 5.28 -10.26
CA ILE A 319 -22.00 4.88 -11.50
C ILE A 319 -23.23 4.02 -11.21
N SER A 320 -24.24 4.11 -12.06
CA SER A 320 -25.41 3.23 -11.98
C SER A 320 -25.01 1.75 -12.19
N ASN A 321 -25.70 0.84 -11.51
CA ASN A 321 -25.56 -0.60 -11.77
C ASN A 321 -26.01 -1.01 -13.19
N LYS A 322 -26.72 -0.13 -13.92
CA LYS A 322 -27.11 -0.30 -15.34
C LYS A 322 -26.08 0.29 -16.31
N ASP A 323 -25.07 0.99 -15.82
CA ASP A 323 -23.99 1.52 -16.65
C ASP A 323 -23.16 0.34 -17.21
N PRO A 324 -22.83 0.33 -18.51
CA PRO A 324 -21.95 -0.70 -19.08
C PRO A 324 -20.61 -0.83 -18.37
N LEU A 325 -20.09 0.25 -17.79
CA LEU A 325 -18.87 0.23 -16.98
C LEU A 325 -19.05 -0.59 -15.71
N TYR A 326 -20.26 -0.64 -15.13
CA TYR A 326 -20.52 -1.47 -13.95
C TYR A 326 -20.37 -2.97 -14.24
N ALA A 327 -20.87 -3.43 -15.39
CA ALA A 327 -20.66 -4.80 -15.84
C ALA A 327 -19.14 -5.14 -15.94
N ARG A 328 -18.34 -4.19 -16.46
CA ARG A 328 -16.88 -4.34 -16.54
C ARG A 328 -16.22 -4.39 -15.16
N VAL A 329 -16.71 -3.63 -14.18
CA VAL A 329 -16.25 -3.71 -12.78
C VAL A 329 -16.53 -5.11 -12.22
N ILE A 330 -17.70 -5.68 -12.47
CA ILE A 330 -18.04 -7.05 -12.07
C ILE A 330 -17.14 -8.07 -12.75
N ASP A 331 -16.93 -7.95 -14.08
CA ASP A 331 -16.04 -8.85 -14.82
C ASP A 331 -14.60 -8.80 -14.30
N LEU A 332 -14.12 -7.60 -13.94
CA LEU A 332 -12.80 -7.42 -13.33
C LEU A 332 -12.69 -8.18 -12.01
N LEU A 333 -13.71 -8.10 -11.15
CA LEU A 333 -13.75 -8.89 -9.90
C LEU A 333 -13.77 -10.40 -10.18
N ASP A 334 -14.58 -10.82 -11.13
CA ASP A 334 -14.78 -12.24 -11.43
C ASP A 334 -13.56 -12.91 -12.05
N VAL A 335 -12.76 -12.18 -12.83
CA VAL A 335 -11.58 -12.70 -13.55
C VAL A 335 -10.28 -12.39 -12.80
N THR A 336 -10.09 -11.13 -12.45
CA THR A 336 -8.81 -10.66 -11.91
C THR A 336 -8.59 -11.08 -10.47
N PHE A 337 -9.62 -11.06 -9.63
CA PHE A 337 -9.46 -11.37 -8.22
C PHE A 337 -9.00 -12.83 -7.97
N PRO A 338 -9.49 -13.87 -8.66
CA PRO A 338 -8.95 -15.22 -8.51
C PRO A 338 -7.47 -15.33 -8.86
N GLU A 339 -6.97 -14.58 -9.87
CA GLU A 339 -5.56 -14.55 -10.24
C GLU A 339 -4.73 -13.86 -9.16
N VAL A 340 -5.19 -12.71 -8.69
CA VAL A 340 -4.60 -11.97 -7.57
C VAL A 340 -4.57 -12.81 -6.31
N ALA A 341 -5.68 -13.50 -5.98
CA ALA A 341 -5.77 -14.37 -4.82
C ALA A 341 -4.78 -15.55 -4.92
N GLY A 342 -4.62 -16.14 -6.10
CA GLY A 342 -3.64 -17.19 -6.35
C GLY A 342 -2.21 -16.73 -6.10
N TYR A 343 -1.85 -15.55 -6.58
CA TYR A 343 -0.56 -14.93 -6.33
C TYR A 343 -0.38 -14.59 -4.85
N CYS A 344 -1.36 -13.94 -4.24
CA CYS A 344 -1.32 -13.51 -2.86
C CYS A 344 -1.35 -14.67 -1.87
N GLY A 345 -1.88 -15.82 -2.25
CA GLY A 345 -1.78 -17.05 -1.47
C GLY A 345 -0.35 -17.50 -1.20
N THR A 346 0.60 -17.14 -2.10
CA THR A 346 2.04 -17.44 -1.95
C THR A 346 2.84 -16.26 -1.39
N GLN A 347 2.28 -15.05 -1.38
CA GLN A 347 2.94 -13.80 -1.00
C GLN A 347 2.09 -12.98 -0.02
N GLN A 348 1.52 -13.64 1.00
CA GLN A 348 0.52 -13.08 1.93
C GLN A 348 0.94 -11.76 2.56
N GLU A 349 2.19 -11.66 3.04
CA GLU A 349 2.72 -10.45 3.69
C GLU A 349 2.72 -9.22 2.78
N ILE A 350 2.81 -9.43 1.47
CA ILE A 350 2.94 -8.36 0.50
C ILE A 350 1.59 -7.88 0.04
N CYS A 351 0.64 -8.81 -0.17
CA CYS A 351 -0.67 -8.48 -0.68
C CYS A 351 -1.64 -7.98 0.39
N PHE A 352 -1.62 -8.63 1.56
CA PHE A 352 -2.68 -8.46 2.55
C PHE A 352 -2.19 -7.93 3.89
N ASN A 353 -0.88 -7.88 4.10
CA ASN A 353 -0.34 -7.60 5.43
C ASN A 353 1.03 -6.94 5.39
N ASP A 354 1.19 -5.95 4.52
CA ASP A 354 2.45 -5.21 4.46
C ASP A 354 2.66 -4.27 5.67
N GLY A 355 1.72 -4.32 6.64
CA GLY A 355 1.66 -3.49 7.84
C GLY A 355 1.36 -2.02 7.60
N MET A 356 1.31 -1.60 6.34
CA MET A 356 0.84 -0.27 5.96
C MET A 356 -0.69 -0.24 5.88
N ALA A 357 -1.29 -1.39 5.56
CA ALA A 357 -2.73 -1.61 5.53
C ALA A 357 -3.05 -2.92 6.29
N PRO A 358 -3.01 -2.91 7.63
CA PRO A 358 -3.14 -4.13 8.44
C PRO A 358 -4.47 -4.86 8.25
N HIS A 359 -5.50 -4.16 7.78
CA HIS A 359 -6.84 -4.68 7.52
C HIS A 359 -7.22 -4.59 6.04
N ASN A 360 -6.22 -4.65 5.15
CA ASN A 360 -6.46 -4.52 3.70
C ASN A 360 -7.42 -5.58 3.16
N LEU A 361 -7.35 -6.80 3.70
CA LEU A 361 -8.20 -7.90 3.26
C LEU A 361 -9.66 -7.68 3.67
N GLU A 362 -9.90 -7.28 4.94
CA GLU A 362 -11.22 -6.98 5.47
C GLU A 362 -11.88 -5.83 4.70
N GLY A 363 -11.14 -4.73 4.51
CA GLY A 363 -11.64 -3.58 3.76
C GLY A 363 -11.93 -3.90 2.29
N THR A 364 -11.07 -4.70 1.67
CA THR A 364 -11.26 -5.20 0.29
C THR A 364 -12.52 -6.04 0.15
N PHE A 365 -12.75 -6.95 1.09
CA PHE A 365 -13.92 -7.83 1.03
C PHE A 365 -15.23 -7.07 1.25
N ILE A 366 -15.24 -6.02 2.08
CA ILE A 366 -16.43 -5.15 2.16
C ILE A 366 -16.67 -4.45 0.82
N LEU A 367 -15.64 -3.90 0.20
CA LEU A 367 -15.78 -3.23 -1.10
C LEU A 367 -16.34 -4.19 -2.15
N PHE A 368 -15.85 -5.40 -2.21
CA PHE A 368 -16.36 -6.42 -3.15
C PHE A 368 -17.81 -6.79 -2.83
N GLY A 369 -18.13 -6.97 -1.55
CA GLY A 369 -19.51 -7.20 -1.11
C GLY A 369 -20.47 -6.08 -1.53
N ASP A 370 -20.06 -4.81 -1.33
CA ASP A 370 -20.85 -3.65 -1.75
C ASP A 370 -21.03 -3.61 -3.29
N ILE A 371 -19.99 -3.94 -4.07
CA ILE A 371 -20.06 -4.01 -5.53
C ILE A 371 -21.02 -5.12 -5.98
N TYR A 372 -20.92 -6.32 -5.42
CA TYR A 372 -21.82 -7.41 -5.79
C TYR A 372 -23.26 -7.15 -5.34
N ALA A 373 -23.48 -6.53 -4.18
CA ALA A 373 -24.82 -6.15 -3.72
C ALA A 373 -25.47 -5.15 -4.70
N LYS A 374 -24.73 -4.09 -5.10
CA LYS A 374 -25.21 -3.13 -6.08
C LYS A 374 -25.44 -3.75 -7.45
N GLY A 375 -24.67 -4.77 -7.82
CA GLY A 375 -24.86 -5.56 -9.03
C GLY A 375 -26.01 -6.59 -8.96
N GLY A 376 -26.76 -6.67 -7.86
CA GLY A 376 -27.84 -7.63 -7.65
C GLY A 376 -27.38 -9.07 -7.38
N ARG A 377 -26.11 -9.28 -7.08
CA ARG A 377 -25.49 -10.59 -6.82
C ARG A 377 -25.44 -10.87 -5.32
N THR A 378 -26.60 -11.14 -4.73
CA THR A 378 -26.80 -11.28 -3.28
C THR A 378 -25.92 -12.35 -2.64
N ASP A 379 -25.80 -13.53 -3.29
CA ASP A 379 -25.01 -14.64 -2.71
C ASP A 379 -23.51 -14.32 -2.68
N ASP A 380 -22.97 -13.73 -3.76
CA ASP A 380 -21.58 -13.30 -3.79
C ASP A 380 -21.32 -12.20 -2.74
N ALA A 381 -22.23 -11.24 -2.60
CA ALA A 381 -22.13 -10.18 -1.59
C ALA A 381 -22.11 -10.77 -0.17
N ARG A 382 -22.98 -11.74 0.13
CA ARG A 382 -23.03 -12.43 1.42
C ARG A 382 -21.74 -13.15 1.73
N ASP A 383 -21.14 -13.82 0.75
CA ASP A 383 -19.89 -14.57 0.91
C ASP A 383 -18.72 -13.62 1.24
N TYR A 384 -18.63 -12.47 0.58
CA TYR A 384 -17.58 -11.49 0.84
C TYR A 384 -17.75 -10.79 2.18
N TYR A 385 -18.96 -10.36 2.54
CA TYR A 385 -19.22 -9.78 3.87
C TYR A 385 -18.97 -10.79 4.99
N GLY A 386 -19.40 -12.05 4.81
CA GLY A 386 -19.14 -13.13 5.75
C GLY A 386 -17.64 -13.37 5.95
N SER A 387 -16.86 -13.30 4.88
CA SER A 387 -15.40 -13.42 4.92
C SER A 387 -14.75 -12.24 5.64
N ALA A 388 -15.17 -11.00 5.35
CA ALA A 388 -14.69 -9.80 6.05
C ALA A 388 -14.98 -9.88 7.55
N LEU A 389 -16.19 -10.29 7.92
CA LEU A 389 -16.60 -10.46 9.33
C LEU A 389 -15.78 -11.54 10.03
N GLY A 390 -15.59 -12.69 9.39
CA GLY A 390 -14.84 -13.82 9.96
C GLY A 390 -13.39 -13.47 10.24
N ILE A 391 -12.73 -12.73 9.35
CA ILE A 391 -11.36 -12.24 9.53
C ILE A 391 -11.34 -11.14 10.58
N GLY A 392 -12.17 -10.11 10.42
CA GLY A 392 -12.18 -8.91 11.26
C GLY A 392 -12.46 -9.19 12.73
N SER A 393 -13.29 -10.18 13.04
CA SER A 393 -13.59 -10.60 14.40
C SER A 393 -12.36 -11.18 15.14
N ASN A 394 -11.34 -11.62 14.40
CA ASN A 394 -10.14 -12.26 14.96
C ASN A 394 -8.83 -11.45 14.76
N SER A 395 -8.87 -10.42 13.94
CA SER A 395 -7.67 -9.66 13.54
C SER A 395 -7.38 -8.42 14.40
N GLY A 396 -8.23 -8.11 15.38
CA GLY A 396 -8.15 -6.87 16.15
C GLY A 396 -8.68 -5.64 15.40
N TRP A 397 -9.44 -5.84 14.32
CA TRP A 397 -10.08 -4.78 13.55
C TRP A 397 -11.03 -3.94 14.42
N ASP A 398 -11.14 -2.65 14.12
CA ASP A 398 -11.99 -1.73 14.88
C ASP A 398 -13.45 -2.26 14.96
N ALA A 399 -13.98 -2.38 16.18
CA ALA A 399 -15.31 -2.92 16.42
C ALA A 399 -16.42 -2.20 15.64
N ARG A 400 -16.22 -0.91 15.30
CA ARG A 400 -17.17 -0.14 14.47
C ARG A 400 -17.23 -0.68 13.05
N PHE A 401 -16.09 -1.14 12.51
CA PHE A 401 -16.05 -1.73 11.17
C PHE A 401 -16.65 -3.12 11.17
N VAL A 402 -16.38 -3.93 12.19
CA VAL A 402 -17.05 -5.22 12.40
C VAL A 402 -18.57 -5.05 12.46
N ALA A 403 -19.06 -4.08 13.24
CA ALA A 403 -20.48 -3.78 13.32
C ALA A 403 -21.08 -3.32 11.98
N ALA A 404 -20.34 -2.52 11.21
CA ALA A 404 -20.78 -2.08 9.88
C ALA A 404 -20.87 -3.21 8.86
N VAL A 405 -20.06 -4.27 8.99
CA VAL A 405 -20.17 -5.47 8.17
C VAL A 405 -21.37 -6.31 8.59
N GLN A 406 -21.56 -6.47 9.91
CA GLN A 406 -22.71 -7.19 10.43
C GLN A 406 -24.04 -6.55 9.99
N ASP A 407 -24.14 -5.22 10.06
CA ASP A 407 -25.29 -4.47 9.56
C ASP A 407 -25.57 -4.74 8.07
N ARG A 408 -24.52 -4.81 7.24
CA ARG A 408 -24.64 -5.17 5.83
C ARG A 408 -25.20 -6.57 5.60
N LEU A 409 -24.82 -7.52 6.43
CA LEU A 409 -25.32 -8.89 6.37
C LEU A 409 -26.76 -8.97 6.84
N ASP A 410 -27.10 -8.31 7.94
CA ASP A 410 -28.44 -8.33 8.53
C ASP A 410 -29.49 -7.67 7.62
N HIS A 411 -29.09 -6.67 6.81
CA HIS A 411 -29.97 -5.93 5.91
C HIS A 411 -29.63 -6.18 4.42
N LEU A 412 -28.99 -7.28 4.08
CA LEU A 412 -28.46 -7.52 2.72
C LEU A 412 -29.52 -7.47 1.63
N GLU A 413 -30.68 -8.16 1.85
CA GLU A 413 -31.76 -8.20 0.88
C GLU A 413 -32.36 -6.82 0.64
N GLU A 414 -32.52 -6.02 1.70
CA GLU A 414 -33.00 -4.65 1.63
C GLU A 414 -32.01 -3.76 0.87
N ARG A 415 -30.69 -3.88 1.18
CA ARG A 415 -29.64 -3.14 0.44
C ARG A 415 -29.64 -3.46 -1.06
N VAL A 416 -29.77 -4.73 -1.40
CA VAL A 416 -29.84 -5.16 -2.81
C VAL A 416 -31.11 -4.58 -3.48
N ALA A 417 -32.25 -4.60 -2.82
CA ALA A 417 -33.51 -4.04 -3.34
C ALA A 417 -33.38 -2.54 -3.61
N LEU A 418 -32.78 -1.78 -2.67
CA LEU A 418 -32.56 -0.34 -2.82
C LEU A 418 -31.65 -0.01 -4.01
N TYR A 419 -30.58 -0.80 -4.22
CA TYR A 419 -29.72 -0.61 -5.40
C TYR A 419 -30.40 -0.95 -6.73
N GLN A 420 -31.50 -1.71 -6.73
CA GLN A 420 -32.20 -2.16 -7.94
C GLN A 420 -33.47 -1.36 -8.26
N ASP A 421 -33.87 -0.41 -7.42
CA ASP A 421 -35.16 0.31 -7.54
C ASP A 421 -35.14 1.53 -8.45
N ASP A 422 -34.02 1.84 -9.09
CA ASP A 422 -33.81 2.99 -9.97
C ASP A 422 -33.81 4.39 -9.30
N ASP A 423 -33.79 4.44 -7.97
CA ASP A 423 -33.66 5.68 -7.21
C ASP A 423 -32.26 5.81 -6.55
N PRO A 424 -31.28 6.42 -7.20
CA PRO A 424 -29.94 6.52 -6.65
C PRO A 424 -29.87 7.41 -5.38
N SER A 425 -30.94 8.13 -5.04
CA SER A 425 -30.96 8.99 -3.84
C SER A 425 -31.08 8.19 -2.54
N ASN A 426 -31.57 6.95 -2.61
CA ASN A 426 -31.71 6.03 -1.49
C ASN A 426 -30.66 4.90 -1.48
N ASP A 427 -29.72 4.88 -2.45
CA ASP A 427 -28.67 3.89 -2.53
C ASP A 427 -27.93 3.78 -1.19
N PRO A 428 -27.78 2.57 -0.63
CA PRO A 428 -27.00 2.37 0.57
C PRO A 428 -25.53 2.80 0.37
N PRO A 429 -24.89 3.40 1.39
CA PRO A 429 -23.52 3.87 1.24
C PRO A 429 -22.56 2.70 1.03
N PHE A 430 -21.66 2.85 0.06
CA PHE A 430 -20.49 1.98 -0.10
C PHE A 430 -19.51 2.17 1.04
N VAL A 431 -18.68 1.15 1.26
CA VAL A 431 -17.48 1.31 2.08
C VAL A 431 -16.64 2.43 1.49
N GLY A 432 -16.42 3.46 2.28
CA GLY A 432 -15.60 4.59 1.84
C GLY A 432 -16.29 5.71 1.07
N ALA A 433 -17.56 5.57 0.72
CA ALA A 433 -18.38 6.68 0.26
C ALA A 433 -19.01 7.36 1.48
N GLY A 434 -18.70 8.61 1.70
CA GLY A 434 -19.40 9.44 2.69
C GLY A 434 -18.96 9.29 4.14
N GLY A 435 -17.76 9.65 4.45
CA GLY A 435 -17.32 9.76 5.83
C GLY A 435 -15.87 9.31 6.03
N ALA A 436 -15.36 9.46 7.23
CA ALA A 436 -13.98 9.16 7.59
C ALA A 436 -13.55 7.76 7.12
N GLY A 437 -13.25 7.69 5.85
CA GLY A 437 -12.28 6.90 5.32
C GLY A 437 -12.49 5.57 4.71
N ALA A 438 -12.62 5.55 3.39
CA ALA A 438 -12.24 4.37 2.60
C ALA A 438 -10.90 3.81 3.05
N CYS A 439 -9.91 4.69 3.22
CA CYS A 439 -8.57 4.31 3.67
C CYS A 439 -8.57 3.74 5.11
N ALA A 440 -9.45 4.22 6.00
CA ALA A 440 -9.45 3.77 7.40
C ALA A 440 -9.85 2.30 7.57
N TYR A 441 -10.71 1.77 6.72
CA TYR A 441 -11.09 0.36 6.78
C TYR A 441 -9.89 -0.58 6.59
N CYS A 442 -8.95 -0.21 5.71
CA CYS A 442 -7.77 -1.00 5.42
C CYS A 442 -6.56 -0.63 6.29
N HIS A 443 -6.36 0.68 6.55
CA HIS A 443 -5.11 1.20 7.10
C HIS A 443 -5.12 1.46 8.61
N ARG A 444 -6.28 1.60 9.24
CA ARG A 444 -6.35 1.90 10.68
C ARG A 444 -5.78 0.75 11.51
N LYS A 445 -4.90 1.11 12.47
CA LYS A 445 -4.35 0.20 13.47
C LYS A 445 -5.24 0.11 14.70
#